data_8eecf9c74166d9d12d0bb0f39cb83998
#
_entry.id   8eecf9c74166d9d12d0bb0f39cb83998
#
_cell.length_a   1.000
_cell.length_b   1.000
_cell.length_c   1.000
_cell.angle_alpha   90.00
_cell.angle_beta   90.00
_cell.angle_gamma   90.00
#
_symmetry.space_group_name_H-M   'P 1'
#
loop_
_entity.id
_entity.type
_entity.pdbx_description
1 polymer ?
#
loop_
_entity_poly.entity_id
_entity_poly.type
_entity_poly.pdbx_seq_one_letter_code
_entity_poly.pdbx_strand_id
1 'polypeptide(L)'
;MKQPKEPPKARPWWSIMLFVPGLLGVLIAECAVHISPEAMPILGVAGLVFPLSWVLLVFGTIGAFRSRIWKWALIGCVALLLSHSHAQSTWGLNVPASFESSAMSEGKINVLSWNVRQFNRFAWIGVPGVPDSILAHMKRADADVICIQETYLEATKGREARTNPWMSRDMLKRGTGLPY
;
A
#
# COMPACT_ATOMS: atom_id res chain seq x y z
N MET A 1 19.29 -38.64 48.40
CA MET A 1 18.50 -38.96 47.20
C MET A 1 18.63 -37.77 46.24
N LYS A 2 19.32 -37.93 45.09
CA LYS A 2 19.37 -36.89 44.03
C LYS A 2 18.06 -36.98 43.24
N GLN A 3 17.30 -35.89 43.16
CA GLN A 3 16.12 -35.82 42.30
C GLN A 3 16.52 -36.08 40.84
N PRO A 4 15.73 -36.82 40.08
CA PRO A 4 15.99 -37.05 38.66
C PRO A 4 15.95 -35.70 37.93
N LYS A 5 17.00 -35.40 37.16
CA LYS A 5 17.03 -34.22 36.29
C LYS A 5 15.86 -34.32 35.31
N GLU A 6 14.97 -33.35 35.34
CA GLU A 6 13.93 -33.24 34.32
C GLU A 6 14.55 -33.29 32.91
N PRO A 7 13.95 -34.04 31.97
CA PRO A 7 14.45 -34.09 30.60
C PRO A 7 14.42 -32.69 29.98
N PRO A 8 15.41 -32.35 29.16
CA PRO A 8 15.46 -31.03 28.51
C PRO A 8 14.19 -30.85 27.69
N LYS A 9 13.40 -29.83 28.02
CA LYS A 9 12.19 -29.46 27.25
C LYS A 9 12.58 -29.28 25.79
N ALA A 10 12.01 -30.10 24.92
CA ALA A 10 12.25 -30.03 23.47
C ALA A 10 12.02 -28.60 23.01
N ARG A 11 13.07 -27.98 22.45
CA ARG A 11 12.93 -26.65 21.84
C ARG A 11 11.93 -26.76 20.69
N PRO A 12 10.85 -25.98 20.65
CA PRO A 12 9.87 -26.06 19.56
C PRO A 12 10.54 -25.56 18.27
N TRP A 13 11.06 -26.47 17.50
CA TRP A 13 11.71 -26.21 16.22
C TRP A 13 10.81 -25.43 15.25
N TRP A 14 9.50 -25.59 15.37
CA TRP A 14 8.53 -24.85 14.56
C TRP A 14 8.61 -23.33 14.75
N SER A 15 8.92 -22.85 15.96
CA SER A 15 9.04 -21.40 16.20
C SER A 15 10.24 -20.80 15.45
N ILE A 16 11.33 -21.55 15.34
CA ILE A 16 12.52 -21.13 14.58
C ILE A 16 12.22 -21.15 13.08
N MET A 17 11.49 -22.16 12.60
CA MET A 17 11.08 -22.26 11.19
C MET A 17 10.16 -21.13 10.74
N LEU A 18 9.36 -20.57 11.63
CA LEU A 18 8.55 -19.38 11.34
C LEU A 18 9.36 -18.09 11.54
N PHE A 19 10.15 -18.04 12.58
CA PHE A 19 10.89 -16.83 12.96
C PHE A 19 11.95 -16.42 11.93
N VAL A 20 12.79 -17.37 11.50
CA VAL A 20 13.90 -17.03 10.59
C VAL A 20 13.45 -16.52 9.24
N PRO A 21 12.57 -17.21 8.49
CA PRO A 21 12.09 -16.66 7.23
C PRO A 21 11.25 -15.38 7.42
N GLY A 22 10.49 -15.26 8.50
CA GLY A 22 9.76 -14.05 8.84
C GLY A 22 10.70 -12.86 9.04
N LEU A 23 11.74 -13.02 9.86
CA LEU A 23 12.73 -11.97 10.12
C LEU A 23 13.48 -11.57 8.84
N LEU A 24 13.97 -12.55 8.08
CA LEU A 24 14.68 -12.28 6.83
C LEU A 24 13.79 -11.56 5.81
N GLY A 25 12.55 -12.02 5.63
CA GLY A 25 11.62 -11.38 4.71
C GLY A 25 11.26 -9.94 5.10
N VAL A 26 11.06 -9.67 6.40
CA VAL A 26 10.85 -8.30 6.90
C VAL A 26 12.09 -7.43 6.64
N LEU A 27 13.30 -7.91 6.95
CA LEU A 27 14.53 -7.15 6.72
C LEU A 27 14.76 -6.85 5.24
N ILE A 28 14.51 -7.82 4.35
CA ILE A 28 14.63 -7.62 2.91
C ILE A 28 13.60 -6.58 2.41
N ALA A 29 12.37 -6.65 2.89
CA ALA A 29 11.33 -5.71 2.53
C ALA A 29 11.63 -4.28 3.02
N GLU A 30 12.15 -4.12 4.24
CA GLU A 30 12.61 -2.82 4.75
C GLU A 30 13.77 -2.26 3.93
N CYS A 31 14.73 -3.09 3.54
CA CYS A 31 15.81 -2.68 2.64
C CYS A 31 15.28 -2.25 1.26
N ALA A 32 14.23 -2.91 0.74
CA ALA A 32 13.66 -2.62 -0.57
C ALA A 32 13.10 -1.20 -0.67
N VAL A 33 12.63 -0.62 0.41
CA VAL A 33 12.12 0.78 0.43
C VAL A 33 13.22 1.79 0.16
N HIS A 34 14.47 1.46 0.48
CA HIS A 34 15.62 2.37 0.37
C HIS A 34 16.46 2.17 -0.90
N ILE A 35 16.19 1.15 -1.70
CA ILE A 35 16.98 0.80 -2.89
C ILE A 35 16.11 1.01 -4.13
N SER A 36 16.63 1.79 -5.10
CA SER A 36 15.91 2.00 -6.36
C SER A 36 15.67 0.69 -7.10
N PRO A 37 14.44 0.44 -7.61
CA PRO A 37 14.14 -0.72 -8.43
C PRO A 37 15.00 -0.83 -9.70
N GLU A 38 15.54 0.29 -10.20
CA GLU A 38 16.47 0.29 -11.33
C GLU A 38 17.81 -0.35 -10.97
N ALA A 39 18.27 -0.16 -9.71
CA ALA A 39 19.52 -0.76 -9.24
C ALA A 39 19.35 -2.25 -8.92
N MET A 40 18.19 -2.65 -8.37
CA MET A 40 17.95 -4.03 -7.95
C MET A 40 16.45 -4.41 -8.08
N PRO A 41 15.98 -4.78 -9.29
CA PRO A 41 14.56 -5.06 -9.56
C PRO A 41 13.96 -6.15 -8.67
N ILE A 42 14.76 -7.14 -8.28
CA ILE A 42 14.31 -8.26 -7.43
C ILE A 42 13.80 -7.81 -6.07
N LEU A 43 14.34 -6.70 -5.52
CA LEU A 43 13.90 -6.15 -4.25
C LEU A 43 12.50 -5.54 -4.34
N GLY A 44 12.11 -5.00 -5.49
CA GLY A 44 10.73 -4.54 -5.71
C GLY A 44 9.70 -5.64 -5.53
N VAL A 45 10.04 -6.86 -5.97
CA VAL A 45 9.19 -8.05 -5.78
C VAL A 45 9.20 -8.50 -4.31
N ALA A 46 10.33 -8.34 -3.62
CA ALA A 46 10.45 -8.72 -2.21
C ALA A 46 9.47 -7.97 -1.30
N GLY A 47 9.13 -6.72 -1.63
CA GLY A 47 8.11 -5.95 -0.91
C GLY A 47 6.74 -6.62 -0.89
N LEU A 48 6.39 -7.38 -1.94
CA LEU A 48 5.11 -8.10 -2.01
C LEU A 48 5.02 -9.25 -0.99
N VAL A 49 6.16 -9.76 -0.53
CA VAL A 49 6.22 -10.86 0.45
C VAL A 49 6.17 -10.32 1.89
N PHE A 50 6.26 -9.01 2.09
CA PHE A 50 6.25 -8.38 3.41
C PHE A 50 5.08 -8.83 4.30
N PRO A 51 3.79 -8.83 3.85
CA PRO A 51 2.67 -9.21 4.72
C PRO A 51 2.82 -10.61 5.29
N LEU A 52 3.20 -11.57 4.43
CA LEU A 52 3.41 -12.96 4.85
C LEU A 52 4.59 -13.06 5.83
N SER A 53 5.70 -12.40 5.53
CA SER A 53 6.90 -12.40 6.36
C SER A 53 6.62 -11.81 7.75
N TRP A 54 5.84 -10.74 7.81
CA TRP A 54 5.47 -10.10 9.07
C TRP A 54 4.59 -11.03 9.94
N VAL A 55 3.62 -11.71 9.33
CA VAL A 55 2.77 -12.71 10.03
C VAL A 55 3.63 -13.86 10.56
N LEU A 56 4.56 -14.38 9.74
CA LEU A 56 5.49 -15.43 10.17
C LEU A 56 6.35 -14.97 11.36
N LEU A 57 6.85 -13.73 11.30
CA LEU A 57 7.63 -13.14 12.38
C LEU A 57 6.83 -12.99 13.67
N VAL A 58 5.57 -12.59 13.60
CA VAL A 58 4.67 -12.51 14.78
C VAL A 58 4.53 -13.88 15.43
N PHE A 59 4.15 -14.90 14.66
CA PHE A 59 3.98 -16.26 15.21
C PHE A 59 5.30 -16.86 15.71
N GLY A 60 6.39 -16.62 15.00
CA GLY A 60 7.74 -17.03 15.44
C GLY A 60 8.14 -16.35 16.75
N THR A 61 7.84 -15.07 16.92
CA THR A 61 8.11 -14.30 18.15
C THR A 61 7.27 -14.81 19.32
N ILE A 62 5.97 -15.07 19.11
CA ILE A 62 5.10 -15.69 20.12
C ILE A 62 5.65 -17.06 20.51
N GLY A 63 6.10 -17.87 19.55
CA GLY A 63 6.72 -19.16 19.79
C GLY A 63 8.00 -19.06 20.61
N ALA A 64 8.83 -18.04 20.35
CA ALA A 64 10.05 -17.77 21.12
C ALA A 64 9.73 -17.39 22.59
N PHE A 65 8.68 -16.58 22.82
CA PHE A 65 8.19 -16.26 24.18
C PHE A 65 7.75 -17.53 24.93
N ARG A 66 6.90 -18.35 24.31
CA ARG A 66 6.41 -19.59 24.94
C ARG A 66 7.54 -20.55 25.27
N SER A 67 8.60 -20.53 24.46
CA SER A 67 9.78 -21.39 24.63
C SER A 67 10.81 -20.80 25.58
N ARG A 68 10.54 -19.61 26.13
CA ARG A 68 11.48 -18.87 27.01
C ARG A 68 12.83 -18.58 26.36
N ILE A 69 12.87 -18.44 25.04
CA ILE A 69 14.07 -18.07 24.29
C ILE A 69 14.11 -16.53 24.16
N TRP A 70 14.32 -15.86 25.27
CA TRP A 70 14.17 -14.42 25.43
C TRP A 70 14.96 -13.57 24.42
N LYS A 71 16.14 -14.02 23.99
CA LYS A 71 16.95 -13.31 22.98
C LYS A 71 16.22 -13.20 21.65
N TRP A 72 15.64 -14.30 21.17
CA TRP A 72 14.88 -14.31 19.92
C TRP A 72 13.57 -13.55 20.04
N ALA A 73 12.91 -13.67 21.19
CA ALA A 73 11.69 -12.90 21.44
C ALA A 73 11.98 -11.39 21.40
N LEU A 74 13.08 -10.94 22.01
CA LEU A 74 13.49 -9.53 21.99
C LEU A 74 13.80 -9.05 20.55
N ILE A 75 14.59 -9.83 19.78
CA ILE A 75 14.89 -9.52 18.38
C ILE A 75 13.60 -9.39 17.55
N GLY A 76 12.67 -10.33 17.74
CA GLY A 76 11.37 -10.28 17.05
C GLY A 76 10.54 -9.04 17.41
N CYS A 77 10.46 -8.69 18.69
CA CYS A 77 9.76 -7.49 19.12
C CYS A 77 10.39 -6.22 18.52
N VAL A 78 11.71 -6.11 18.53
CA VAL A 78 12.41 -4.97 17.93
C VAL A 78 12.14 -4.89 16.42
N ALA A 79 12.23 -6.02 15.70
CA ALA A 79 11.95 -6.05 14.27
C ALA A 79 10.49 -5.67 13.93
N LEU A 80 9.51 -6.15 14.71
CA LEU A 80 8.09 -5.80 14.56
C LEU A 80 7.85 -4.31 14.86
N LEU A 81 8.51 -3.74 15.85
CA LEU A 81 8.41 -2.32 16.16
C LEU A 81 9.03 -1.45 15.06
N LEU A 82 10.19 -1.81 14.54
CA LEU A 82 10.84 -1.06 13.46
C LEU A 82 10.04 -1.12 12.15
N SER A 83 9.38 -2.25 11.85
CA SER A 83 8.55 -2.43 10.66
C SER A 83 7.09 -1.99 10.83
N HIS A 84 6.74 -1.36 11.95
CA HIS A 84 5.35 -0.99 12.27
C HIS A 84 4.74 -0.02 11.25
N SER A 85 5.46 1.00 10.81
CA SER A 85 4.98 1.97 9.81
C SER A 85 4.70 1.31 8.47
N HIS A 86 5.56 0.38 8.05
CA HIS A 86 5.38 -0.42 6.84
C HIS A 86 4.15 -1.34 6.97
N ALA A 87 3.96 -1.97 8.13
CA ALA A 87 2.78 -2.77 8.41
C ALA A 87 1.49 -1.95 8.38
N GLN A 88 1.47 -0.76 8.98
CA GLN A 88 0.32 0.14 8.91
C GLN A 88 -0.05 0.51 7.47
N SER A 89 0.93 0.87 6.64
CA SER A 89 0.71 1.20 5.23
C SER A 89 0.16 0.01 4.45
N THR A 90 0.68 -1.19 4.72
CA THR A 90 0.33 -2.41 4.00
C THR A 90 -1.10 -2.87 4.29
N TRP A 91 -1.53 -2.80 5.55
CA TRP A 91 -2.87 -3.24 5.95
C TRP A 91 -3.90 -2.12 6.06
N GLY A 92 -3.50 -0.87 5.79
CA GLY A 92 -4.41 0.26 5.90
C GLY A 92 -4.96 0.45 7.32
N LEU A 93 -4.22 0.00 8.34
CA LEU A 93 -4.59 0.14 9.74
C LEU A 93 -4.45 1.60 10.22
N ASN A 94 -4.82 2.52 9.36
CA ASN A 94 -4.94 3.90 9.77
C ASN A 94 -6.13 3.96 10.72
N VAL A 95 -5.89 4.28 11.97
CA VAL A 95 -6.94 4.80 12.84
C VAL A 95 -7.60 5.92 12.01
N PRO A 96 -8.91 5.84 11.74
CA PRO A 96 -9.55 6.91 11.02
C PRO A 96 -9.23 8.18 11.81
N ALA A 97 -8.28 8.97 11.32
CA ALA A 97 -8.29 10.38 11.63
C ALA A 97 -9.71 10.75 11.27
N SER A 98 -10.48 11.13 12.28
CA SER A 98 -11.82 11.63 12.06
C SER A 98 -11.72 12.50 10.82
N PHE A 99 -12.33 12.04 9.70
CA PHE A 99 -12.58 12.91 8.57
C PHE A 99 -13.57 13.95 9.11
N GLU A 100 -13.09 14.81 9.98
CA GLU A 100 -13.73 16.09 10.12
C GLU A 100 -13.58 16.69 8.73
N SER A 101 -14.67 16.65 8.00
CA SER A 101 -14.93 17.61 6.94
C SER A 101 -14.79 18.96 7.59
N SER A 102 -13.54 19.39 7.74
CA SER A 102 -13.23 20.68 8.34
C SER A 102 -13.80 21.66 7.35
N ALA A 103 -14.87 22.31 7.76
CA ALA A 103 -15.41 23.47 7.06
C ALA A 103 -14.21 24.28 6.57
N MET A 104 -14.21 24.63 5.26
CA MET A 104 -13.12 25.34 4.61
C MET A 104 -12.62 26.45 5.53
N SER A 105 -11.48 26.21 6.19
CA SER A 105 -10.78 27.27 6.91
C SER A 105 -9.91 28.00 5.88
N GLU A 106 -9.90 29.31 5.91
CA GLU A 106 -9.04 30.13 5.06
C GLU A 106 -7.61 29.59 5.05
N GLY A 107 -7.08 29.31 3.84
CA GLY A 107 -5.73 28.79 3.62
C GLY A 107 -5.61 27.26 3.46
N LYS A 108 -6.70 26.48 3.41
CA LYS A 108 -6.66 25.06 3.07
C LYS A 108 -6.81 24.86 1.57
N ILE A 109 -6.01 23.93 1.03
CA ILE A 109 -6.09 23.50 -0.38
C ILE A 109 -6.72 22.10 -0.38
N ASN A 110 -7.81 21.95 -1.14
CA ASN A 110 -8.48 20.67 -1.35
C ASN A 110 -7.80 19.93 -2.50
N VAL A 111 -7.29 18.74 -2.25
CA VAL A 111 -6.62 17.92 -3.26
C VAL A 111 -7.40 16.63 -3.47
N LEU A 112 -7.82 16.37 -4.71
CA LEU A 112 -8.37 15.09 -5.14
C LEU A 112 -7.28 14.28 -5.85
N SER A 113 -6.94 13.10 -5.32
CA SER A 113 -6.08 12.13 -6.00
C SER A 113 -6.88 10.89 -6.35
N TRP A 114 -6.96 10.55 -7.64
CA TRP A 114 -7.83 9.46 -8.09
C TRP A 114 -7.25 8.70 -9.28
N ASN A 115 -7.24 7.37 -9.16
CA ASN A 115 -6.99 6.47 -10.28
C ASN A 115 -8.29 6.28 -11.07
N VAL A 116 -8.33 6.82 -12.28
CA VAL A 116 -9.53 6.82 -13.12
C VAL A 116 -9.62 5.64 -14.08
N ARG A 117 -8.67 4.69 -14.01
CA ARG A 117 -8.64 3.48 -14.84
C ARG A 117 -8.95 3.78 -16.31
N GLN A 118 -8.23 4.74 -16.89
CA GLN A 118 -8.36 5.19 -18.27
C GLN A 118 -9.80 5.56 -18.67
N PHE A 119 -10.58 6.15 -17.73
CA PHE A 119 -11.99 6.50 -17.94
C PHE A 119 -12.84 5.33 -18.46
N ASN A 120 -12.54 4.10 -18.00
CA ASN A 120 -13.22 2.88 -18.45
C ASN A 120 -13.10 2.59 -19.96
N ARG A 121 -11.99 3.01 -20.60
CA ARG A 121 -11.74 2.85 -22.04
C ARG A 121 -12.03 1.44 -22.57
N PHE A 122 -11.67 0.43 -21.80
CA PHE A 122 -11.83 -0.98 -22.18
C PHE A 122 -13.13 -1.61 -21.67
N ALA A 123 -14.10 -0.79 -21.26
CA ALA A 123 -15.40 -1.24 -20.77
C ALA A 123 -15.33 -2.31 -19.65
N TRP A 124 -14.31 -2.22 -18.78
CA TRP A 124 -14.21 -3.12 -17.60
C TRP A 124 -15.45 -3.07 -16.70
N ILE A 125 -16.09 -1.91 -16.66
CA ILE A 125 -17.38 -1.71 -16.02
C ILE A 125 -18.40 -1.68 -17.16
N GLY A 126 -19.28 -2.69 -17.23
CA GLY A 126 -20.27 -2.85 -18.30
C GLY A 126 -21.46 -1.87 -18.23
N VAL A 127 -21.34 -0.77 -17.51
CA VAL A 127 -22.37 0.26 -17.37
C VAL A 127 -22.06 1.44 -18.30
N PRO A 128 -23.03 1.93 -19.12
CA PRO A 128 -22.84 3.12 -19.94
C PRO A 128 -22.68 4.38 -19.08
N GLY A 129 -21.98 5.39 -19.59
CA GLY A 129 -21.83 6.70 -18.93
C GLY A 129 -20.83 6.74 -17.76
N VAL A 130 -19.97 5.73 -17.60
CA VAL A 130 -18.92 5.73 -16.58
C VAL A 130 -17.99 6.94 -16.71
N PRO A 131 -17.49 7.33 -17.92
CA PRO A 131 -16.65 8.51 -18.05
C PRO A 131 -17.34 9.80 -17.61
N ASP A 132 -18.60 9.97 -17.96
CA ASP A 132 -19.41 11.13 -17.54
C ASP A 132 -19.57 11.19 -16.03
N SER A 133 -19.79 10.04 -15.42
CA SER A 133 -19.91 9.90 -13.97
C SER A 133 -18.60 10.26 -13.25
N ILE A 134 -17.44 9.88 -13.82
CA ILE A 134 -16.12 10.24 -13.31
C ILE A 134 -15.94 11.77 -13.36
N LEU A 135 -16.20 12.38 -14.50
CA LEU A 135 -16.09 13.84 -14.65
C LEU A 135 -17.06 14.60 -13.73
N ALA A 136 -18.29 14.12 -13.63
CA ALA A 136 -19.27 14.71 -12.73
C ALA A 136 -18.85 14.60 -11.24
N HIS A 137 -18.18 13.52 -10.86
CA HIS A 137 -17.61 13.36 -9.51
C HIS A 137 -16.47 14.35 -9.29
N MET A 138 -15.52 14.46 -10.24
CA MET A 138 -14.41 15.42 -10.14
C MET A 138 -14.94 16.85 -9.98
N LYS A 139 -15.96 17.23 -10.75
CA LYS A 139 -16.58 18.54 -10.65
C LYS A 139 -17.24 18.78 -9.29
N ARG A 140 -17.93 17.77 -8.75
CA ARG A 140 -18.59 17.88 -7.43
C ARG A 140 -17.61 17.89 -6.25
N ALA A 141 -16.40 17.35 -6.45
CA ALA A 141 -15.39 17.32 -5.40
C ALA A 141 -14.89 18.72 -5.00
N ASP A 142 -15.13 19.72 -5.84
CA ASP A 142 -14.75 21.12 -5.63
C ASP A 142 -13.30 21.25 -5.12
N ALA A 143 -12.39 20.53 -5.80
CA ALA A 143 -11.00 20.44 -5.44
C ALA A 143 -10.19 21.53 -6.14
N ASP A 144 -9.27 22.17 -5.41
CA ASP A 144 -8.34 23.17 -5.97
C ASP A 144 -7.29 22.51 -6.88
N VAL A 145 -6.93 21.26 -6.57
CA VAL A 145 -5.98 20.45 -7.35
C VAL A 145 -6.52 19.05 -7.55
N ILE A 146 -6.50 18.56 -8.80
CA ILE A 146 -6.88 17.20 -9.15
C ILE A 146 -5.68 16.45 -9.73
N CYS A 147 -5.23 15.41 -9.01
CA CYS A 147 -4.18 14.49 -9.44
C CYS A 147 -4.81 13.23 -10.03
N ILE A 148 -4.75 13.05 -11.34
CA ILE A 148 -5.36 11.92 -12.03
C ILE A 148 -4.29 10.87 -12.32
N GLN A 149 -4.52 9.65 -11.84
CA GLN A 149 -3.67 8.49 -12.09
C GLN A 149 -4.29 7.59 -13.16
N GLU A 150 -3.45 6.82 -13.86
CA GLU A 150 -3.86 5.97 -14.98
C GLU A 150 -4.71 6.71 -16.01
N THR A 151 -4.34 7.94 -16.31
CA THR A 151 -4.95 8.68 -17.41
C THR A 151 -4.09 8.56 -18.66
N TYR A 152 -4.72 8.33 -19.80
CA TYR A 152 -4.08 8.34 -21.11
C TYR A 152 -4.58 9.55 -21.88
N LEU A 153 -3.72 10.52 -22.08
CA LEU A 153 -4.04 11.69 -22.91
C LEU A 153 -3.57 11.44 -24.33
N GLU A 154 -4.50 11.32 -25.25
CA GLU A 154 -4.16 11.23 -26.65
C GLU A 154 -3.57 12.56 -27.14
N ALA A 155 -2.47 12.48 -27.90
CA ALA A 155 -1.96 13.64 -28.58
C ALA A 155 -3.06 14.20 -29.53
N THR A 156 -3.27 15.50 -29.49
CA THR A 156 -4.33 16.20 -30.24
C THR A 156 -4.24 16.05 -31.78
N LYS A 157 -3.27 15.30 -32.30
CA LYS A 157 -3.01 15.09 -33.72
C LYS A 157 -3.00 13.60 -34.06
N GLY A 158 -4.09 13.12 -34.63
CA GLY A 158 -4.16 11.76 -35.18
C GLY A 158 -5.60 11.28 -35.37
N ARG A 159 -5.75 10.22 -36.17
CA ARG A 159 -7.05 9.59 -36.46
C ARG A 159 -7.71 9.02 -35.18
N GLU A 160 -6.92 8.66 -34.18
CA GLU A 160 -7.37 8.11 -32.90
C GLU A 160 -7.97 9.16 -31.94
N ALA A 161 -7.55 10.42 -32.02
CA ALA A 161 -8.12 11.52 -31.24
C ALA A 161 -9.63 11.73 -31.49
N ARG A 162 -10.13 11.20 -32.62
CA ARG A 162 -11.56 11.27 -32.99
C ARG A 162 -12.40 10.14 -32.38
N THR A 163 -11.78 9.09 -31.91
CA THR A 163 -12.49 7.87 -31.46
C THR A 163 -12.74 7.84 -29.97
N ASN A 164 -12.02 8.63 -29.19
CA ASN A 164 -12.22 8.66 -27.73
C ASN A 164 -12.19 10.09 -27.17
N PRO A 165 -13.34 10.79 -27.16
CA PRO A 165 -13.42 12.18 -26.69
C PRO A 165 -13.02 12.37 -25.22
N TRP A 166 -12.99 11.30 -24.41
CA TRP A 166 -12.71 11.33 -22.96
C TRP A 166 -11.23 11.47 -22.62
N MET A 167 -10.36 11.51 -23.62
CA MET A 167 -8.91 11.47 -23.43
C MET A 167 -8.22 12.75 -23.89
N SER A 168 -8.96 13.84 -24.08
CA SER A 168 -8.38 15.13 -24.44
C SER A 168 -8.27 16.07 -23.25
N ARG A 169 -7.22 16.91 -23.25
CA ARG A 169 -7.06 17.98 -22.24
C ARG A 169 -8.28 18.90 -22.19
N ASP A 170 -8.88 19.19 -23.35
CA ASP A 170 -10.03 20.09 -23.44
C ASP A 170 -11.27 19.51 -22.78
N MET A 171 -11.44 18.20 -22.80
CA MET A 171 -12.52 17.51 -22.07
C MET A 171 -12.31 17.60 -20.56
N LEU A 172 -11.09 17.37 -20.09
CA LEU A 172 -10.77 17.51 -18.68
C LEU A 172 -11.01 18.94 -18.19
N LYS A 173 -10.53 19.96 -18.92
CA LYS A 173 -10.80 21.37 -18.61
C LYS A 173 -12.29 21.68 -18.51
N ARG A 174 -13.07 21.29 -19.51
CA ARG A 174 -14.52 21.51 -19.52
C ARG A 174 -15.24 20.73 -18.43
N GLY A 175 -14.81 19.49 -18.19
CA GLY A 175 -15.44 18.60 -17.21
C GLY A 175 -15.15 18.99 -15.77
N THR A 176 -13.94 19.47 -15.47
CA THR A 176 -13.53 19.85 -14.10
C THR A 176 -13.69 21.35 -13.82
N GLY A 177 -13.64 22.20 -14.86
CA GLY A 177 -13.61 23.65 -14.72
C GLY A 177 -12.27 24.21 -14.29
N LEU A 178 -11.22 23.36 -14.11
CA LEU A 178 -9.90 23.78 -13.68
C LEU A 178 -9.01 24.18 -14.87
N PRO A 179 -8.21 25.25 -14.75
CA PRO A 179 -7.16 25.57 -15.71
C PRO A 179 -6.03 24.55 -15.61
N TYR A 180 -5.39 24.22 -16.73
CA TYR A 180 -4.17 23.39 -16.76
C TYR A 180 -2.96 24.26 -17.00
#